data_955ad4c36ef3de3997d2da34a9e0c440
#
_entry.id   955ad4c36ef3de3997d2da34a9e0c440
#
_cell.length_a   1.000
_cell.length_b   1.000
_cell.length_c   1.000
_cell.angle_alpha   90.00
_cell.angle_beta   90.00
_cell.angle_gamma   90.00
#
_symmetry.space_group_name_H-M   'P 1'
#
loop_
_entity.id
_entity.type
_entity.pdbx_description
1 polymer ?
#
loop_
_entity_poly.entity_id
_entity_poly.type
_entity_poly.pdbx_seq_one_letter_code
_entity_poly.pdbx_strand_id
1 'polypeptide(L)'
;ETRKSSKLFCGLEVFHTPTLPERFPKARFIIAYYNIQECVEQLSALGYDEFYSPLELLENYDVGKYQHRISQSYMKTRISVWKKSHELYFDEAKIYLRSLDVMITTKCSLKCESCANLMQYYVAAKNTDHEILSAIEILNDNVDAISEFRIIGGEPFINKGWAHIVNGIIEK
;
A
#
# COMPACT_ATOMS: atom_id res chain seq x y z
N GLU A 1 -1.40 -12.07 23.84
CA GLU A 1 -2.68 -11.98 24.60
C GLU A 1 -3.82 -12.06 23.61
N THR A 2 -4.46 -13.21 23.57
CA THR A 2 -5.65 -13.46 22.74
C THR A 2 -6.79 -12.60 23.25
N ARG A 3 -7.08 -11.50 22.54
CA ARG A 3 -8.34 -10.79 22.73
C ARG A 3 -9.47 -11.80 22.56
N LYS A 4 -10.27 -12.01 23.61
CA LYS A 4 -11.54 -12.75 23.52
C LYS A 4 -12.36 -12.02 22.45
N SER A 5 -12.38 -12.53 21.23
CA SER A 5 -13.17 -11.99 20.15
C SER A 5 -14.65 -12.09 20.58
N SER A 6 -15.36 -10.97 20.51
CA SER A 6 -16.82 -11.02 20.57
C SER A 6 -17.27 -11.98 19.46
N LYS A 7 -18.10 -12.94 19.78
CA LYS A 7 -18.60 -13.92 18.80
C LYS A 7 -19.40 -13.29 17.65
N LEU A 8 -19.73 -12.01 17.76
CA LEU A 8 -20.54 -11.27 16.78
C LEU A 8 -19.92 -9.89 16.50
N PHE A 9 -19.87 -9.50 15.22
CA PHE A 9 -19.59 -8.17 14.74
C PHE A 9 -20.75 -7.71 13.85
N CYS A 10 -21.41 -6.62 14.19
CA CYS A 10 -22.62 -6.14 13.50
C CYS A 10 -23.70 -7.23 13.30
N GLY A 11 -23.87 -8.13 14.27
CA GLY A 11 -24.82 -9.24 14.20
C GLY A 11 -24.34 -10.47 13.41
N LEU A 12 -23.13 -10.41 12.82
CA LEU A 12 -22.53 -11.52 12.08
C LEU A 12 -21.53 -12.28 12.96
N GLU A 13 -21.47 -13.58 12.78
CA GLU A 13 -20.48 -14.39 13.48
C GLU A 13 -19.06 -14.06 13.04
N VAL A 14 -18.15 -14.01 14.01
CA VAL A 14 -16.71 -13.81 13.78
C VAL A 14 -15.98 -15.10 14.09
N PHE A 15 -15.16 -15.54 13.15
CA PHE A 15 -14.37 -16.74 13.25
C PHE A 15 -12.88 -16.40 13.33
N HIS A 16 -12.15 -17.22 14.08
CA HIS A 16 -10.70 -17.15 14.10
C HIS A 16 -10.12 -17.81 12.84
N THR A 17 -9.25 -17.10 12.10
CA THR A 17 -8.74 -17.52 10.79
C THR A 17 -8.24 -18.98 10.75
N PRO A 18 -7.44 -19.49 11.69
CA PRO A 18 -7.00 -20.89 11.70
C PRO A 18 -8.12 -21.94 11.77
N THR A 19 -9.32 -21.56 12.22
CA THR A 19 -10.46 -22.50 12.32
C THR A 19 -11.33 -22.57 11.06
N LEU A 20 -11.03 -21.73 10.07
CA LEU A 20 -11.84 -21.63 8.84
C LEU A 20 -11.85 -22.91 8.02
N PRO A 21 -10.70 -23.64 7.78
CA PRO A 21 -10.70 -24.82 6.95
C PRO A 21 -11.60 -25.94 7.46
N GLU A 22 -11.69 -26.10 8.78
CA GLU A 22 -12.54 -27.12 9.41
C GLU A 22 -14.04 -26.79 9.25
N ARG A 23 -14.39 -25.51 9.32
CA ARG A 23 -15.78 -25.04 9.30
C ARG A 23 -16.30 -24.74 7.90
N PHE A 24 -15.45 -24.17 7.05
CA PHE A 24 -15.82 -23.63 5.75
C PHE A 24 -14.78 -23.99 4.68
N PRO A 25 -14.57 -25.27 4.35
CA PRO A 25 -13.50 -25.73 3.48
C PRO A 25 -13.59 -25.21 2.02
N LYS A 26 -14.74 -24.65 1.63
CA LYS A 26 -14.99 -24.09 0.29
C LYS A 26 -15.49 -22.65 0.36
N ALA A 27 -15.05 -21.90 1.36
CA ALA A 27 -15.45 -20.49 1.48
C ALA A 27 -14.83 -19.64 0.38
N ARG A 28 -15.59 -18.64 -0.06
CA ARG A 28 -15.13 -17.53 -0.89
C ARG A 28 -15.02 -16.30 -0.03
N PHE A 29 -13.99 -15.49 -0.28
CA PHE A 29 -13.69 -14.35 0.58
C PHE A 29 -13.82 -13.03 -0.16
N ILE A 30 -14.50 -12.09 0.46
CA ILE A 30 -14.44 -10.67 0.06
C ILE A 30 -13.44 -9.99 0.99
N ILE A 31 -12.33 -9.53 0.43
CA ILE A 31 -11.26 -8.91 1.21
C ILE A 31 -11.53 -7.42 1.39
N ALA A 32 -12.19 -7.08 2.51
CA ALA A 32 -12.53 -5.70 2.87
C ALA A 32 -11.51 -5.07 3.82
N TYR A 33 -10.23 -5.36 3.62
CA TYR A 33 -9.12 -4.86 4.42
C TYR A 33 -8.14 -4.07 3.54
N TYR A 34 -7.50 -3.05 4.11
CA TYR A 34 -6.60 -2.19 3.35
C TYR A 34 -5.30 -2.89 2.94
N ASN A 35 -4.84 -3.89 3.69
CA ASN A 35 -3.69 -4.71 3.36
C ASN A 35 -4.15 -6.05 2.77
N ILE A 36 -4.54 -6.01 1.50
CA ILE A 36 -5.10 -7.15 0.77
C ILE A 36 -4.11 -8.30 0.72
N GLN A 37 -2.85 -8.01 0.43
CA GLN A 37 -1.79 -8.99 0.26
C GLN A 37 -1.65 -9.89 1.49
N GLU A 38 -1.56 -9.29 2.67
CA GLU A 38 -1.45 -10.06 3.92
C GLU A 38 -2.66 -10.99 4.12
N CYS A 39 -3.86 -10.51 3.83
CA CYS A 39 -5.07 -11.34 3.95
C CYS A 39 -5.07 -12.49 2.96
N VAL A 40 -4.74 -12.24 1.69
CA VAL A 40 -4.70 -13.26 0.65
C VAL A 40 -3.61 -14.29 0.96
N GLU A 41 -2.41 -13.87 1.33
CA GLU A 41 -1.32 -14.79 1.71
C GLU A 41 -1.70 -15.69 2.90
N GLN A 42 -2.33 -15.12 3.94
CA GLN A 42 -2.79 -15.90 5.09
C GLN A 42 -3.87 -16.92 4.71
N LEU A 43 -4.83 -16.53 3.87
CA LEU A 43 -5.91 -17.42 3.44
C LEU A 43 -5.42 -18.47 2.45
N SER A 44 -4.52 -18.10 1.54
CA SER A 44 -3.88 -19.04 0.60
C SER A 44 -3.05 -20.10 1.32
N ALA A 45 -2.35 -19.71 2.39
CA ALA A 45 -1.62 -20.65 3.25
C ALA A 45 -2.55 -21.65 3.96
N LEU A 46 -3.85 -21.36 4.06
CA LEU A 46 -4.89 -22.26 4.57
C LEU A 46 -5.59 -23.07 3.47
N GLY A 47 -5.18 -22.91 2.22
CA GLY A 47 -5.70 -23.65 1.06
C GLY A 47 -6.87 -23.01 0.34
N TYR A 48 -7.12 -21.72 0.55
CA TYR A 48 -8.15 -20.99 -0.18
C TYR A 48 -7.56 -20.26 -1.40
N ASP A 49 -8.34 -20.18 -2.46
CA ASP A 49 -7.94 -19.64 -3.77
C ASP A 49 -8.97 -18.66 -4.40
N GLU A 50 -10.15 -18.52 -3.79
CA GLU A 50 -11.21 -17.63 -4.29
C GLU A 50 -11.33 -16.35 -3.47
N PHE A 51 -10.79 -15.24 -4.00
CA PHE A 51 -10.78 -13.92 -3.37
C PHE A 51 -11.43 -12.87 -4.24
N TYR A 52 -12.18 -11.95 -3.64
CA TYR A 52 -12.94 -10.91 -4.33
C TYR A 52 -12.72 -9.54 -3.67
N SER A 53 -12.72 -8.50 -4.48
CA SER A 53 -12.69 -7.12 -4.00
C SER A 53 -14.10 -6.64 -3.61
N PRO A 54 -14.26 -5.89 -2.50
CA PRO A 54 -15.53 -5.26 -2.14
C PRO A 54 -15.82 -3.99 -2.97
N LEU A 55 -14.90 -3.53 -3.81
CA LEU A 55 -14.98 -2.20 -4.44
C LEU A 55 -16.17 -2.06 -5.38
N GLU A 56 -16.56 -3.13 -6.08
CA GLU A 56 -17.75 -3.12 -6.93
C GLU A 56 -19.03 -2.88 -6.12
N LEU A 57 -19.11 -3.40 -4.91
CA LEU A 57 -20.23 -3.16 -4.00
C LEU A 57 -20.22 -1.70 -3.51
N LEU A 58 -19.03 -1.15 -3.22
CA LEU A 58 -18.87 0.22 -2.73
C LEU A 58 -19.10 1.27 -3.82
N GLU A 59 -18.84 0.97 -5.08
CA GLU A 59 -19.04 1.89 -6.20
C GLU A 59 -20.51 2.34 -6.34
N ASN A 60 -21.42 1.43 -6.03
CA ASN A 60 -22.85 1.67 -6.08
C ASN A 60 -23.48 2.10 -4.74
N TYR A 61 -22.66 2.24 -3.70
CA TYR A 61 -23.12 2.56 -2.35
C TYR A 61 -23.06 4.06 -2.08
N ASP A 62 -24.17 4.66 -1.66
CA ASP A 62 -24.22 6.07 -1.27
C ASP A 62 -23.62 6.28 0.13
N VAL A 63 -22.31 6.47 0.17
CA VAL A 63 -21.56 6.71 1.43
C VAL A 63 -21.99 8.02 2.09
N GLY A 64 -22.38 9.04 1.32
CA GLY A 64 -22.82 10.34 1.82
C GLY A 64 -24.04 10.26 2.75
N LYS A 65 -24.87 9.23 2.58
CA LYS A 65 -26.01 8.97 3.45
C LYS A 65 -25.64 8.61 4.89
N TYR A 66 -24.44 8.04 5.08
CA TYR A 66 -24.01 7.47 6.36
C TYR A 66 -22.80 8.19 7.00
N GLN A 67 -22.07 8.96 6.23
CA GLN A 67 -20.89 9.68 6.73
C GLN A 67 -20.87 11.14 6.26
N HIS A 68 -21.35 12.04 7.09
CA HIS A 68 -21.39 13.48 6.80
C HIS A 68 -20.01 14.15 6.63
N ARG A 69 -18.92 13.48 7.00
CA ARG A 69 -17.55 14.03 6.94
C ARG A 69 -16.81 13.71 5.64
N ILE A 70 -17.32 12.81 4.82
CA ILE A 70 -16.67 12.38 3.58
C ILE A 70 -17.59 12.72 2.42
N SER A 71 -17.10 13.56 1.50
CA SER A 71 -17.89 13.89 0.31
C SER A 71 -17.98 12.70 -0.64
N GLN A 72 -19.12 12.57 -1.32
CA GLN A 72 -19.34 11.55 -2.34
C GLN A 72 -18.28 11.60 -3.45
N SER A 73 -17.88 12.81 -3.86
CA SER A 73 -16.83 13.03 -4.86
C SER A 73 -15.48 12.47 -4.40
N TYR A 74 -15.10 12.73 -3.16
CA TYR A 74 -13.86 12.18 -2.58
C TYR A 74 -13.87 10.66 -2.57
N MET A 75 -14.99 10.05 -2.15
CA MET A 75 -15.11 8.59 -2.11
C MET A 75 -15.03 7.97 -3.50
N LYS A 76 -15.70 8.53 -4.50
CA LYS A 76 -15.60 8.05 -5.89
C LYS A 76 -14.16 8.07 -6.39
N THR A 77 -13.43 9.16 -6.15
CA THR A 77 -12.01 9.26 -6.52
C THR A 77 -11.17 8.19 -5.82
N ARG A 78 -11.37 7.98 -4.52
CA ARG A 78 -10.62 6.97 -3.75
C ARG A 78 -10.95 5.55 -4.21
N ILE A 79 -12.21 5.24 -4.46
CA ILE A 79 -12.65 3.94 -4.97
C ILE A 79 -12.00 3.67 -6.34
N SER A 80 -11.97 4.65 -7.24
CA SER A 80 -11.34 4.52 -8.56
C SER A 80 -9.85 4.18 -8.44
N VAL A 81 -9.12 4.85 -7.56
CA VAL A 81 -7.70 4.56 -7.31
C VAL A 81 -7.53 3.16 -6.72
N TRP A 82 -8.32 2.80 -5.72
CA TRP A 82 -8.24 1.49 -5.08
C TRP A 82 -8.63 0.36 -6.03
N LYS A 83 -9.63 0.56 -6.88
CA LYS A 83 -10.06 -0.43 -7.87
C LYS A 83 -8.89 -0.82 -8.78
N LYS A 84 -8.19 0.16 -9.32
CA LYS A 84 -7.00 -0.09 -10.15
C LYS A 84 -5.91 -0.87 -9.40
N SER A 85 -5.65 -0.52 -8.14
CA SER A 85 -4.68 -1.22 -7.30
C SER A 85 -5.11 -2.65 -6.99
N HIS A 86 -6.40 -2.88 -6.72
CA HIS A 86 -6.94 -4.21 -6.45
C HIS A 86 -6.87 -5.11 -7.70
N GLU A 87 -7.24 -4.59 -8.88
CA GLU A 87 -7.15 -5.33 -10.14
C GLU A 87 -5.71 -5.81 -10.40
N LEU A 88 -4.73 -4.93 -10.17
CA LEU A 88 -3.31 -5.27 -10.32
C LEU A 88 -2.85 -6.31 -9.29
N TYR A 89 -3.35 -6.23 -8.07
CA TYR A 89 -2.96 -7.16 -7.01
C TYR A 89 -3.48 -8.59 -7.25
N PHE A 90 -4.68 -8.75 -7.79
CA PHE A 90 -5.26 -10.06 -8.11
C PHE A 90 -4.77 -10.63 -9.45
N ASP A 91 -3.97 -9.91 -10.21
CA ASP A 91 -3.33 -10.39 -11.43
C ASP A 91 -1.97 -11.00 -11.08
N GLU A 92 -1.91 -12.33 -10.96
CA GLU A 92 -0.68 -13.06 -10.59
C GLU A 92 0.47 -12.86 -11.59
N ALA A 93 0.17 -12.41 -12.81
CA ALA A 93 1.18 -12.10 -13.82
C ALA A 93 1.86 -10.75 -13.62
N LYS A 94 1.38 -9.93 -12.67
CA LYS A 94 1.87 -8.56 -12.45
C LYS A 94 2.49 -8.37 -11.08
N ILE A 95 3.58 -7.59 -11.08
CA ILE A 95 4.24 -7.16 -9.86
C ILE A 95 3.72 -5.78 -9.47
N TYR A 96 2.96 -5.74 -8.39
CA TYR A 96 2.40 -4.52 -7.83
C TYR A 96 3.08 -4.17 -6.50
N LEU A 97 3.58 -2.94 -6.39
CA LEU A 97 4.08 -2.39 -5.13
C LEU A 97 3.09 -1.38 -4.55
N ARG A 98 2.68 -1.60 -3.33
CA ARG A 98 1.80 -0.67 -2.62
C ARG A 98 2.48 0.67 -2.36
N SER A 99 3.72 0.66 -1.93
CA SER A 99 4.50 1.87 -1.68
C SER A 99 5.98 1.63 -1.92
N LEU A 100 6.66 2.66 -2.40
CA LEU A 100 8.10 2.70 -2.56
C LEU A 100 8.65 3.97 -1.94
N ASP A 101 9.65 3.83 -1.07
CA ASP A 101 10.39 4.93 -0.48
C ASP A 101 11.75 5.04 -1.15
N VAL A 102 12.03 6.17 -1.78
CA VAL A 102 13.33 6.45 -2.41
C VAL A 102 14.05 7.53 -1.64
N MET A 103 15.17 7.17 -1.05
CA MET A 103 16.04 8.09 -0.32
C MET A 103 16.98 8.80 -1.31
N ILE A 104 16.69 10.06 -1.61
CA ILE A 104 17.51 10.84 -2.57
C ILE A 104 18.64 11.63 -1.92
N THR A 105 18.70 11.69 -0.60
CA THR A 105 19.82 12.32 0.14
C THR A 105 19.84 11.84 1.59
N THR A 106 21.02 11.71 2.14
CA THR A 106 21.22 11.50 3.58
C THR A 106 21.54 12.80 4.33
N LYS A 107 21.64 13.94 3.61
CA LYS A 107 21.87 15.25 4.23
C LYS A 107 20.59 15.78 4.83
N CYS A 108 20.71 16.39 6.01
CA CYS A 108 19.61 17.06 6.69
C CYS A 108 20.13 18.31 7.40
N SER A 109 19.41 19.40 7.25
CA SER A 109 19.67 20.64 8.02
C SER A 109 19.07 20.62 9.42
N LEU A 110 18.13 19.69 9.67
CA LEU A 110 17.45 19.52 10.94
C LEU A 110 18.12 18.46 11.80
N LYS A 111 18.02 18.63 13.11
CA LYS A 111 18.49 17.66 14.12
C LYS A 111 17.32 17.27 15.01
N CYS A 112 16.30 16.67 14.42
CA CYS A 112 15.10 16.27 15.14
C CYS A 112 15.43 15.20 16.19
N GLU A 113 14.99 15.38 17.42
CA GLU A 113 15.22 14.44 18.52
C GLU A 113 14.61 13.06 18.22
N SER A 114 13.42 13.05 17.60
CA SER A 114 12.70 11.82 17.23
C SER A 114 12.67 11.61 15.71
N CYS A 115 13.84 11.65 15.08
CA CYS A 115 13.94 11.41 13.64
C CYS A 115 13.71 9.94 13.31
N ALA A 116 12.61 9.64 12.62
CA ALA A 116 12.24 8.28 12.22
C ALA A 116 13.30 7.62 11.31
N ASN A 117 13.98 8.43 10.50
CA ASN A 117 15.04 7.95 9.59
C ASN A 117 16.44 7.96 10.22
N LEU A 118 16.58 8.38 11.47
CA LEU A 118 17.85 8.46 12.21
C LEU A 118 18.97 9.19 11.46
N MET A 119 18.63 10.25 10.72
CA MET A 119 19.55 10.95 9.81
C MET A 119 20.79 11.54 10.49
N GLN A 120 20.71 11.84 11.79
CA GLN A 120 21.84 12.33 12.57
C GLN A 120 22.99 11.32 12.70
N TYR A 121 22.75 10.05 12.42
CA TYR A 121 23.74 8.96 12.50
C TYR A 121 24.30 8.54 11.14
N TYR A 122 23.75 9.07 10.05
CA TYR A 122 24.23 8.75 8.71
C TYR A 122 25.48 9.57 8.35
N VAL A 123 26.45 8.89 7.79
CA VAL A 123 27.52 9.54 7.03
C VAL A 123 26.92 9.92 5.66
N ALA A 124 27.18 11.16 5.20
CA ALA A 124 26.62 11.63 3.94
C ALA A 124 26.95 10.65 2.79
N ALA A 125 25.94 10.03 2.22
CA ALA A 125 26.12 9.18 1.06
C ALA A 125 26.56 10.00 -0.16
N LYS A 126 27.38 9.39 -1.01
CA LYS A 126 27.91 10.01 -2.22
C LYS A 126 27.15 9.61 -3.48
N ASN A 127 25.93 9.06 -3.32
CA ASN A 127 25.13 8.64 -4.47
C ASN A 127 24.81 9.85 -5.35
N THR A 128 25.03 9.69 -6.63
CA THR A 128 24.69 10.69 -7.63
C THR A 128 23.23 10.57 -8.04
N ASP A 129 22.64 11.64 -8.58
CA ASP A 129 21.29 11.61 -9.10
C ASP A 129 21.13 10.57 -10.23
N HIS A 130 22.20 10.34 -11.00
CA HIS A 130 22.26 9.30 -12.03
C HIS A 130 22.11 7.89 -11.47
N GLU A 131 22.79 7.56 -10.36
CA GLU A 131 22.66 6.24 -9.71
C GLU A 131 21.25 6.00 -9.18
N ILE A 132 20.62 7.03 -8.61
CA ILE A 132 19.23 6.97 -8.14
C ILE A 132 18.28 6.73 -9.33
N LEU A 133 18.42 7.47 -10.42
CA LEU A 133 17.60 7.31 -11.62
C LEU A 133 17.80 5.95 -12.27
N SER A 134 19.03 5.46 -12.35
CA SER A 134 19.32 4.10 -12.89
C SER A 134 18.66 3.00 -12.03
N ALA A 135 18.66 3.15 -10.70
CA ALA A 135 17.98 2.20 -9.83
C ALA A 135 16.44 2.24 -10.03
N ILE A 136 15.88 3.43 -10.25
CA ILE A 136 14.45 3.60 -10.56
C ILE A 136 14.11 3.00 -11.92
N GLU A 137 14.99 3.12 -12.92
CA GLU A 137 14.82 2.49 -14.23
C GLU A 137 14.73 0.96 -14.12
N ILE A 138 15.69 0.36 -13.43
CA ILE A 138 15.67 -1.10 -13.18
C ILE A 138 14.38 -1.53 -12.46
N LEU A 139 13.90 -0.73 -11.51
CA LEU A 139 12.67 -1.01 -10.82
C LEU A 139 11.46 -0.93 -11.77
N ASN A 140 11.37 0.13 -12.59
CA ASN A 140 10.29 0.33 -13.53
C ASN A 140 10.21 -0.77 -14.61
N ASP A 141 11.35 -1.33 -14.99
CA ASP A 141 11.41 -2.45 -15.94
C ASP A 141 10.89 -3.78 -15.36
N ASN A 142 10.80 -3.87 -14.03
CA ASN A 142 10.43 -5.10 -13.31
C ASN A 142 9.14 -4.98 -12.51
N VAL A 143 8.53 -3.82 -12.43
CA VAL A 143 7.32 -3.57 -11.64
C VAL A 143 6.24 -2.95 -12.52
N ASP A 144 5.07 -3.56 -12.54
CA ASP A 144 3.95 -3.11 -13.38
C ASP A 144 3.24 -1.88 -12.82
N ALA A 145 3.19 -1.74 -11.50
CA ALA A 145 2.59 -0.56 -10.89
C ALA A 145 3.05 -0.29 -9.46
N ILE A 146 3.07 0.98 -9.10
CA ILE A 146 3.34 1.48 -7.74
C ILE A 146 2.21 2.42 -7.34
N SER A 147 1.53 2.13 -6.23
CA SER A 147 0.41 2.97 -5.77
C SER A 147 0.86 4.28 -5.16
N GLU A 148 1.94 4.25 -4.42
CA GLU A 148 2.47 5.40 -3.70
C GLU A 148 3.99 5.45 -3.83
N PHE A 149 4.47 6.50 -4.47
CA PHE A 149 5.89 6.78 -4.57
C PHE A 149 6.25 7.91 -3.62
N ARG A 150 7.12 7.65 -2.64
CA ARG A 150 7.54 8.64 -1.65
C ARG A 150 9.02 8.97 -1.81
N ILE A 151 9.30 10.25 -1.97
CA ILE A 151 10.67 10.75 -1.95
C ILE A 151 11.01 11.13 -0.52
N ILE A 152 11.98 10.45 0.01
CA ILE A 152 12.44 10.63 1.38
C ILE A 152 13.93 10.94 1.43
N GLY A 153 14.42 11.14 2.63
CA GLY A 153 15.83 11.38 2.93
C GLY A 153 15.97 12.08 4.26
N GLY A 154 17.08 12.77 4.46
CA GLY A 154 17.20 13.74 5.52
C GLY A 154 16.24 14.90 5.28
N GLU A 155 16.64 15.79 4.39
CA GLU A 155 15.76 16.84 3.83
C GLU A 155 15.88 16.75 2.31
N PRO A 156 14.87 16.20 1.61
CA PRO A 156 14.95 15.95 0.16
C PRO A 156 15.29 17.19 -0.67
N PHE A 157 14.80 18.36 -0.28
CA PHE A 157 15.07 19.61 -1.01
C PHE A 157 16.52 20.13 -0.90
N ILE A 158 17.35 19.54 -0.04
CA ILE A 158 18.80 19.81 -0.03
C ILE A 158 19.49 19.17 -1.25
N ASN A 159 18.93 18.10 -1.81
CA ASN A 159 19.41 17.56 -3.07
C ASN A 159 19.00 18.49 -4.21
N LYS A 160 19.98 19.17 -4.83
CA LYS A 160 19.70 20.13 -5.93
C LYS A 160 19.14 19.46 -7.18
N GLY A 161 19.33 18.14 -7.33
CA GLY A 161 18.78 17.33 -8.41
C GLY A 161 17.38 16.79 -8.14
N TRP A 162 16.73 17.11 -7.01
CA TRP A 162 15.44 16.54 -6.66
C TRP A 162 14.38 16.67 -7.77
N ALA A 163 14.33 17.81 -8.45
CA ALA A 163 13.38 18.04 -9.53
C ALA A 163 13.66 17.16 -10.76
N HIS A 164 14.93 16.91 -11.08
CA HIS A 164 15.33 15.99 -12.14
C HIS A 164 14.93 14.55 -11.82
N ILE A 165 15.12 14.12 -10.56
CA ILE A 165 14.71 12.80 -10.10
C ILE A 165 13.19 12.65 -10.19
N VAL A 166 12.41 13.63 -9.70
CA VAL A 166 10.94 13.62 -9.78
C VAL A 166 10.45 13.54 -11.22
N ASN A 167 10.99 14.36 -12.10
CA ASN A 167 10.60 14.35 -13.50
C ASN A 167 10.91 13.00 -14.17
N GLY A 168 12.09 12.43 -13.90
CA GLY A 168 12.46 11.11 -14.41
C GLY A 168 11.53 9.98 -13.94
N ILE A 169 10.87 10.14 -12.78
CA ILE A 169 9.86 9.19 -12.28
C ILE A 169 8.51 9.39 -12.98
N ILE A 170 8.11 10.65 -13.22
CA ILE A 170 6.80 11.00 -13.79
C ILE A 170 6.72 10.68 -15.28
N GLU A 171 7.85 10.78 -15.99
CA GLU A 171 7.94 10.53 -17.44
C GLU A 171 7.83 9.03 -17.80
N LYS A 172 7.85 8.16 -16.84
CA LYS A 172 7.75 6.70 -17.00
C LYS A 172 6.46 6.14 -16.43
#